data_02be7608e11cab4b2368e59e8912d145
#
_entry.id   02be7608e11cab4b2368e59e8912d145
#
_cell.length_a   1.000
_cell.length_b   1.000
_cell.length_c   1.000
_cell.angle_alpha   90.00
_cell.angle_beta   90.00
_cell.angle_gamma   90.00
#
_symmetry.space_group_name_H-M   'P 1'
#
loop_
_entity.id
_entity.type
_entity.pdbx_description
1 polymer ?
#
loop_
_entity_poly.entity_id
_entity_poly.type
_entity_poly.pdbx_seq_one_letter_code
_entity_poly.pdbx_strand_id
1 'polypeptide(L)' 'MVWRDWERGPKADRASSEVLAAYQAAVRARLPSVDYYRAGVEAWRRVHPEQKPAYAAKQAVAVILGAREKSLLRVE' A
#
# COMPACT_ATOMS: atom_id res chain seq x y z
N MET A 1 -1.20 6.66 -25.19
CA MET A 1 0.24 6.64 -25.05
C MET A 1 0.67 5.39 -24.35
N VAL A 2 1.38 4.55 -25.09
CA VAL A 2 1.81 3.29 -24.49
C VAL A 2 2.85 3.47 -23.42
N TRP A 3 3.62 4.54 -23.51
CA TRP A 3 4.65 4.73 -22.51
C TRP A 3 4.08 4.90 -21.10
N ARG A 4 2.79 5.10 -21.01
CA ARG A 4 2.17 5.24 -19.69
C ARG A 4 1.93 3.91 -19.01
N ASP A 5 2.13 2.83 -19.74
CA ASP A 5 1.89 1.52 -19.14
C ASP A 5 2.79 1.26 -17.95
N TRP A 6 4.01 1.79 -17.98
CA TRP A 6 4.91 1.58 -16.88
C TRP A 6 4.42 2.27 -15.60
N GLU A 7 3.51 3.22 -15.73
CA GLU A 7 2.94 3.88 -14.57
C GLU A 7 1.83 3.08 -13.92
N ARG A 8 1.46 1.96 -14.52
CA ARG A 8 0.37 1.15 -14.00
C ARG A 8 0.81 0.14 -12.95
N GLY A 9 2.00 0.31 -12.44
CA GLY A 9 2.42 -0.52 -11.34
C GLY A 9 1.64 -0.18 -10.08
N PRO A 10 2.06 -0.73 -8.95
CA PRO A 10 1.34 -0.52 -7.70
C PRO A 10 1.10 0.94 -7.37
N LYS A 11 2.03 1.82 -7.77
CA LYS A 11 1.91 3.23 -7.43
C LYS A 11 0.77 3.91 -8.15
N ALA A 12 0.44 3.44 -9.35
CA ALA A 12 -0.61 4.06 -10.15
C ALA A 12 -1.97 3.41 -9.93
N ASP A 13 -2.02 2.35 -9.15
CA ASP A 13 -3.26 1.66 -8.88
C ASP A 13 -4.06 2.42 -7.83
N ARG A 14 -5.38 2.43 -7.99
CA ARG A 14 -6.25 3.05 -7.01
C ARG A 14 -6.01 2.46 -5.62
N ALA A 15 -5.65 1.19 -5.56
CA ALA A 15 -5.38 0.55 -4.29
C ALA A 15 -4.22 1.19 -3.55
N SER A 16 -3.32 1.87 -4.26
CA SER A 16 -2.19 2.49 -3.62
C SER A 16 -2.60 3.54 -2.59
N SER A 17 -3.55 4.40 -2.95
CA SER A 17 -3.99 5.41 -2.00
C SER A 17 -4.73 4.79 -0.84
N GLU A 18 -5.48 3.70 -1.09
CA GLU A 18 -6.15 3.00 -0.01
C GLU A 18 -5.15 2.36 0.95
N VAL A 19 -4.09 1.78 0.39
CA VAL A 19 -3.05 1.18 1.22
C VAL A 19 -2.40 2.25 2.12
N LEU A 20 -2.05 3.38 1.54
CA LEU A 20 -1.38 4.42 2.31
C LEU A 20 -2.30 5.03 3.35
N ALA A 21 -3.57 5.21 3.03
CA ALA A 21 -4.52 5.73 4.00
C ALA A 21 -4.68 4.77 5.17
N ALA A 22 -4.78 3.47 4.89
CA ALA A 22 -4.91 2.48 5.95
C ALA A 22 -3.66 2.39 6.80
N TYR A 23 -2.50 2.47 6.15
CA TYR A 23 -1.23 2.45 6.85
C TYR A 23 -1.13 3.64 7.81
N GLN A 24 -1.45 4.83 7.32
CA GLN A 24 -1.36 6.02 8.16
C GLN A 24 -2.37 6.01 9.29
N ALA A 25 -3.55 5.48 9.03
CA ALA A 25 -4.54 5.37 10.10
C ALA A 25 -4.05 4.47 11.23
N ALA A 26 -3.37 3.37 10.86
CA ALA A 26 -2.82 2.47 11.85
C ALA A 26 -1.70 3.14 12.65
N VAL A 27 -0.88 3.94 11.99
CA VAL A 27 0.18 4.68 12.67
C VAL A 27 -0.43 5.67 13.67
N ARG A 28 -1.46 6.39 13.26
CA ARG A 28 -2.09 7.36 14.15
C ARG A 28 -2.75 6.68 15.33
N ALA A 29 -3.25 5.47 15.12
CA ALA A 29 -3.87 4.71 16.20
C ALA A 29 -2.83 4.06 17.11
N ARG A 30 -1.54 4.23 16.78
CA ARG A 30 -0.44 3.71 17.59
C ARG A 30 -0.47 2.21 17.75
N LEU A 31 -0.87 1.55 16.68
CA LEU A 31 -0.85 0.08 16.65
C LEU A 31 0.58 -0.42 16.52
N PRO A 32 0.84 -1.69 16.86
CA PRO A 32 2.15 -2.26 16.60
C PRO A 32 2.51 -2.19 15.13
N SER A 33 3.80 -2.10 14.82
CA SER A 33 4.23 -1.87 13.45
C SER A 33 3.78 -2.98 12.49
N VAL A 34 3.65 -4.21 12.97
CA VAL A 34 3.17 -5.29 12.12
C VAL A 34 1.76 -4.99 11.62
N ASP A 35 0.98 -4.28 12.41
CA ASP A 35 -0.38 -3.94 12.02
C ASP A 35 -0.44 -2.83 11.00
N TYR A 36 0.59 -2.01 10.90
CA TYR A 36 0.66 -1.00 9.84
C TYR A 36 0.61 -1.68 8.48
N TYR A 37 1.45 -2.71 8.31
CA TYR A 37 1.52 -3.40 7.03
C TYR A 37 0.29 -4.25 6.79
N ARG A 38 -0.22 -4.88 7.85
CA ARG A 38 -1.43 -5.68 7.73
C ARG A 38 -2.60 -4.82 7.25
N ALA A 39 -2.74 -3.63 7.82
CA ALA A 39 -3.81 -2.73 7.40
C ALA A 39 -3.69 -2.38 5.93
N GLY A 40 -2.46 -2.13 5.48
CA GLY A 40 -2.24 -1.83 4.07
C GLY A 40 -2.55 -3.01 3.17
N VAL A 41 -2.15 -4.20 3.58
CA VAL A 41 -2.43 -5.40 2.81
C VAL A 41 -3.94 -5.62 2.68
N GLU A 42 -4.66 -5.45 3.77
CA GLU A 42 -6.09 -5.64 3.72
C GLU A 42 -6.78 -4.59 2.85
N ALA A 43 -6.27 -3.37 2.87
CA ALA A 43 -6.80 -2.34 1.99
C ALA A 43 -6.61 -2.70 0.52
N TRP A 44 -5.43 -3.22 0.17
CA TRP A 44 -5.19 -3.67 -1.19
C TRP A 44 -6.15 -4.77 -1.58
N ARG A 45 -6.36 -5.72 -0.68
CA ARG A 45 -7.22 -6.86 -0.95
C ARG A 45 -8.68 -6.46 -1.13
N ARG A 46 -9.10 -5.39 -0.47
CA ARG A 46 -10.47 -4.91 -0.67
C ARG A 46 -10.67 -4.37 -2.08
N VAL A 47 -9.63 -3.78 -2.65
CA VAL A 47 -9.71 -3.26 -4.02
C VAL A 47 -9.55 -4.37 -5.03
N HIS A 48 -8.72 -5.35 -4.72
CA HIS A 48 -8.40 -6.44 -5.65
C HIS A 48 -8.66 -7.79 -5.00
N PRO A 49 -9.93 -8.11 -4.70
CA PRO A 49 -10.23 -9.38 -4.04
C PRO A 49 -9.91 -10.59 -4.90
N GLU A 50 -9.77 -10.39 -6.21
CA GLU A 50 -9.48 -11.49 -7.12
C GLU A 50 -8.02 -11.91 -7.09
N GLN A 51 -7.14 -11.09 -6.51
CA GLN A 51 -5.72 -11.40 -6.50
C GLN A 51 -5.39 -12.32 -5.33
N LYS A 52 -4.35 -13.13 -5.53
CA LYS A 52 -3.92 -14.04 -4.48
C LYS A 52 -3.39 -13.25 -3.29
N PRO A 53 -3.61 -13.75 -2.08
CA PRO A 53 -3.17 -13.02 -0.89
C PRO A 53 -1.68 -12.71 -0.86
N ALA A 54 -0.84 -13.65 -1.33
CA ALA A 54 0.60 -13.40 -1.33
C ALA A 54 0.96 -12.27 -2.28
N TYR A 55 0.30 -12.23 -3.44
CA TYR A 55 0.56 -11.17 -4.40
C TYR A 55 0.09 -9.83 -3.85
N ALA A 56 -1.08 -9.82 -3.24
CA ALA A 56 -1.62 -8.59 -2.66
C ALA A 56 -0.69 -8.05 -1.58
N ALA A 57 -0.18 -8.93 -0.73
CA ALA A 57 0.73 -8.51 0.33
C ALA A 57 2.00 -7.90 -0.26
N LYS A 58 2.54 -8.54 -1.30
CA LYS A 58 3.75 -8.04 -1.93
C LYS A 58 3.54 -6.65 -2.50
N GLN A 59 2.40 -6.44 -3.16
CA GLN A 59 2.11 -5.15 -3.77
C GLN A 59 1.89 -4.07 -2.71
N ALA A 60 1.15 -4.38 -1.67
CA ALA A 60 0.88 -3.41 -0.62
C ALA A 60 2.17 -2.98 0.07
N VAL A 61 3.04 -3.94 0.39
CA VAL A 61 4.30 -3.62 1.03
C VAL A 61 5.18 -2.77 0.11
N ALA A 62 5.17 -3.07 -1.19
CA ALA A 62 5.95 -2.29 -2.14
C ALA A 62 5.47 -0.84 -2.16
N VAL A 63 4.16 -0.62 -2.10
CA VAL A 63 3.61 0.73 -2.07
C VAL A 63 4.08 1.47 -0.82
N ILE A 64 4.00 0.81 0.33
CA ILE A 64 4.38 1.43 1.59
C ILE A 64 5.87 1.78 1.60
N LEU A 65 6.70 0.84 1.18
CA LEU A 65 8.14 1.08 1.20
C LEU A 65 8.52 2.18 0.21
N GLY A 66 7.88 2.21 -0.94
CA GLY A 66 8.14 3.26 -1.90
C GLY A 66 7.77 4.63 -1.37
N ALA A 67 6.64 4.73 -0.66
CA ALA A 67 6.21 6.00 -0.11
C ALA A 67 7.15 6.45 1.00
N ARG A 68 7.62 5.52 1.83
CA ARG A 68 8.55 5.87 2.89
C ARG A 68 9.88 6.34 2.32
N GLU A 69 10.33 5.70 1.27
CA GLU A 69 11.58 6.06 0.63
C GLU A 69 11.53 7.47 0.08
N LYS A 70 10.36 7.88 -0.37
CA LYS A 70 10.19 9.22 -0.92
C LYS A 70 9.73 10.23 0.13
N SER A 71 9.76 9.84 1.39
CA SER A 71 9.35 10.69 2.48
C SER A 71 7.91 11.16 2.38
N LEU A 72 7.07 10.36 1.75
CA LEU A 72 5.66 10.65 1.66
C LEU A 72 4.92 10.25 2.92
N LEU A 73 5.53 9.40 3.74
CA LEU A 73 4.97 8.96 4.99
C LEU A 73 5.92 9.30 6.10
N ARG A 74 5.36 9.71 7.21
CA ARG A 74 6.15 9.96 8.39
C ARG A 74 5.81 8.93 9.44
N VAL A 75 6.76 8.06 9.70
CA VAL A 75 6.57 6.99 10.65
C VAL A 75 7.64 7.14 11.70
N GLU A 76 7.32 7.79 12.74
CA GLU A 76 8.28 8.02 13.82
C GLU A 76 8.04 7.14 14.99
#